data_2d29c2bd1084c19c76323b9314b3b197
#
_entry.id   2d29c2bd1084c19c76323b9314b3b197
#
_cell.length_a   1.000
_cell.length_b   1.000
_cell.length_c   1.000
_cell.angle_alpha   90.00
_cell.angle_beta   90.00
_cell.angle_gamma   90.00
#
_symmetry.space_group_name_H-M   'P 1'
#
loop_
_entity.id
_entity.type
_entity.pdbx_description
1 polymer ?
#
loop_
_entity_poly.entity_id
_entity_poly.type
_entity_poly.pdbx_seq_one_letter_code
_entity_poly.pdbx_strand_id
1 'polypeptide(L)'
;MLKVAIYGKGGIGKSTITSNLAAAFAAMGKKVIQIGCDPKADSTINLLGGEPLRPVMNYMREEDEEPEELSDIAKEGYGGVLCIETGGPTPGLGCAGRGIIATFQLLEDLQLFETYKPDVVLYDVLGDVVCGGFAAPIREGYAEKVLIVTSGEKMALYAANNISSAVRNFEDRSYARVFGIVLNPVSYTHLR
;
A
#
# COMPACT_ATOMS: atom_id res chain seq x y z
N MET A 1 16.71 2.80 4.88
CA MET A 1 15.38 2.81 4.22
C MET A 1 14.32 2.39 5.24
N LEU A 2 13.27 3.20 5.42
CA LEU A 2 12.13 2.88 6.29
C LEU A 2 11.01 2.28 5.44
N LYS A 3 10.55 1.07 5.76
CA LYS A 3 9.47 0.37 5.05
C LYS A 3 8.26 0.20 5.95
N VAL A 4 7.12 0.81 5.61
CA VAL A 4 5.90 0.83 6.42
C VAL A 4 4.71 0.35 5.62
N ALA A 5 3.98 -0.65 6.12
CA ALA A 5 2.69 -1.05 5.58
C ALA A 5 1.55 -0.42 6.40
N ILE A 6 0.59 0.16 5.72
CA ILE A 6 -0.58 0.82 6.30
C ILE A 6 -1.80 -0.07 6.09
N TYR A 7 -2.40 -0.50 7.19
CA TYR A 7 -3.58 -1.36 7.23
C TYR A 7 -4.74 -0.69 7.96
N GLY A 8 -5.94 -1.22 7.80
CA GLY A 8 -7.15 -0.77 8.50
C GLY A 8 -8.40 -1.05 7.67
N LYS A 9 -9.56 -0.97 8.29
CA LYS A 9 -10.87 -1.23 7.65
C LYS A 9 -11.05 -0.43 6.35
N GLY A 10 -11.74 -1.01 5.38
CA GLY A 10 -12.14 -0.29 4.16
C GLY A 10 -12.89 1.02 4.48
N GLY A 11 -12.53 2.10 3.78
CA GLY A 11 -13.14 3.43 3.99
C GLY A 11 -12.68 4.18 5.24
N ILE A 12 -11.73 3.66 6.03
CA ILE A 12 -11.24 4.33 7.25
C ILE A 12 -10.29 5.51 6.98
N GLY A 13 -9.91 5.75 5.73
CA GLY A 13 -9.01 6.84 5.35
C GLY A 13 -7.54 6.45 5.23
N LYS A 14 -7.22 5.17 5.05
CA LYS A 14 -5.83 4.69 4.86
C LYS A 14 -5.10 5.45 3.76
N SER A 15 -5.62 5.44 2.55
CA SER A 15 -4.98 6.06 1.38
C SER A 15 -4.77 7.58 1.57
N THR A 16 -5.73 8.26 2.21
CA THR A 16 -5.59 9.67 2.58
C THR A 16 -4.43 9.87 3.55
N ILE A 17 -4.35 9.04 4.60
CA ILE A 17 -3.27 9.12 5.59
C ILE A 17 -1.93 8.77 4.93
N THR A 18 -1.88 7.73 4.10
CA THR A 18 -0.66 7.32 3.40
C THR A 18 -0.12 8.43 2.50
N SER A 19 -0.99 9.04 1.68
CA SER A 19 -0.60 10.14 0.79
C SER A 19 -0.13 11.38 1.56
N ASN A 20 -0.77 11.70 2.70
CA ASN A 20 -0.32 12.80 3.56
C ASN A 20 1.04 12.49 4.24
N LEU A 21 1.27 11.25 4.66
CA LEU A 21 2.57 10.83 5.18
C LEU A 21 3.66 10.91 4.10
N ALA A 22 3.36 10.43 2.87
CA ALA A 22 4.28 10.54 1.75
C ALA A 22 4.65 11.99 1.45
N ALA A 23 3.65 12.87 1.36
CA ALA A 23 3.85 14.30 1.15
C ALA A 23 4.67 14.95 2.27
N ALA A 24 4.41 14.58 3.54
CA ALA A 24 5.15 15.10 4.69
C ALA A 24 6.63 14.67 4.65
N PHE A 25 6.91 13.41 4.37
CA PHE A 25 8.29 12.93 4.20
C PHE A 25 9.00 13.60 3.03
N ALA A 26 8.31 13.78 1.89
CA ALA A 26 8.86 14.51 0.75
C ALA A 26 9.19 15.97 1.11
N ALA A 27 8.30 16.65 1.84
CA ALA A 27 8.54 18.01 2.34
C ALA A 27 9.74 18.09 3.31
N MET A 28 10.09 16.99 3.97
CA MET A 28 11.31 16.86 4.79
C MET A 28 12.56 16.51 3.96
N GLY A 29 12.47 16.54 2.64
CA GLY A 29 13.58 16.23 1.73
C GLY A 29 13.91 14.73 1.60
N LYS A 30 12.95 13.84 1.95
CA LYS A 30 13.12 12.40 1.83
C LYS A 30 12.69 11.90 0.46
N LYS A 31 13.40 10.93 -0.09
CA LYS A 31 12.97 10.18 -1.25
C LYS A 31 11.92 9.15 -0.83
N VAL A 32 10.72 9.27 -1.37
CA VAL A 32 9.57 8.46 -0.96
C VAL A 32 9.01 7.67 -2.12
N ILE A 33 8.67 6.41 -1.87
CA ILE A 33 7.83 5.60 -2.76
C ILE A 33 6.51 5.33 -2.05
N GLN A 34 5.38 5.49 -2.75
CA GLN A 34 4.07 5.01 -2.32
C GLN A 34 3.58 3.94 -3.28
N ILE A 35 3.29 2.75 -2.75
CA ILE A 35 2.78 1.60 -3.50
C ILE A 35 1.35 1.31 -3.02
N GLY A 36 0.37 1.51 -3.90
CA GLY A 36 -1.02 1.14 -3.66
C GLY A 36 -1.23 -0.36 -3.90
N CYS A 37 -1.71 -1.06 -2.88
CA CYS A 37 -1.96 -2.51 -2.90
C CYS A 37 -3.46 -2.82 -2.82
N ASP A 38 -4.29 -2.00 -3.44
CA ASP A 38 -5.74 -2.19 -3.54
C ASP A 38 -6.12 -2.40 -5.02
N PRO A 39 -6.98 -3.37 -5.35
CA PRO A 39 -7.50 -3.55 -6.70
C PRO A 39 -8.15 -2.32 -7.33
N LYS A 40 -8.60 -1.35 -6.52
CA LYS A 40 -9.16 -0.09 -7.01
C LYS A 40 -8.12 0.84 -7.62
N ALA A 41 -6.83 0.67 -7.25
CA ALA A 41 -5.71 1.49 -7.71
C ALA A 41 -5.96 3.00 -7.57
N ASP A 42 -6.42 3.42 -6.39
CA ASP A 42 -6.75 4.82 -6.07
C ASP A 42 -5.90 5.40 -4.93
N SER A 43 -4.89 4.69 -4.48
CA SER A 43 -4.04 5.08 -3.37
C SER A 43 -3.24 6.35 -3.65
N THR A 44 -2.69 6.47 -4.85
CA THR A 44 -1.76 7.53 -5.25
C THR A 44 -2.43 8.73 -5.93
N ILE A 45 -3.73 8.66 -6.16
CA ILE A 45 -4.51 9.65 -6.92
C ILE A 45 -4.37 11.10 -6.36
N ASN A 46 -4.29 11.24 -5.04
CA ASN A 46 -4.12 12.55 -4.41
C ASN A 46 -2.72 13.15 -4.65
N LEU A 47 -1.70 12.31 -4.76
CA LEU A 47 -0.34 12.73 -5.05
C LEU A 47 -0.17 13.10 -6.53
N LEU A 48 -1.01 12.55 -7.39
CA LEU A 48 -1.02 12.78 -8.84
C LEU A 48 -2.00 13.88 -9.27
N GLY A 49 -2.49 14.68 -8.33
CA GLY A 49 -3.39 15.80 -8.67
C GLY A 49 -4.79 15.37 -9.12
N GLY A 50 -5.23 14.19 -8.76
CA GLY A 50 -6.52 13.60 -9.13
C GLY A 50 -6.48 12.73 -10.38
N GLU A 51 -5.31 12.57 -11.00
CA GLU A 51 -5.14 11.68 -12.16
C GLU A 51 -4.93 10.23 -11.70
N PRO A 52 -5.65 9.25 -12.27
CA PRO A 52 -5.40 7.85 -12.00
C PRO A 52 -4.08 7.40 -12.64
N LEU A 53 -3.36 6.51 -11.94
CA LEU A 53 -2.19 5.82 -12.48
C LEU A 53 -2.61 4.47 -13.06
N ARG A 54 -2.07 4.10 -14.23
CA ARG A 54 -2.28 2.77 -14.81
C ARG A 54 -1.66 1.73 -13.88
N PRO A 55 -2.44 0.76 -13.36
CA PRO A 55 -1.90 -0.26 -12.46
C PRO A 55 -0.99 -1.24 -13.19
N VAL A 56 0.01 -1.78 -12.48
CA VAL A 56 0.95 -2.78 -13.01
C VAL A 56 0.22 -3.99 -13.61
N MET A 57 -0.76 -4.53 -12.88
CA MET A 57 -1.55 -5.68 -13.35
C MET A 57 -2.39 -5.38 -14.60
N ASN A 58 -2.76 -4.12 -14.81
CA ASN A 58 -3.45 -3.72 -16.02
C ASN A 58 -2.47 -3.62 -17.19
N TYR A 59 -1.29 -3.04 -16.97
CA TYR A 59 -0.23 -2.98 -17.97
C TYR A 59 0.09 -4.38 -18.51
N MET A 60 0.48 -5.31 -17.61
CA MET A 60 0.83 -6.69 -17.98
C MET A 60 -0.29 -7.43 -18.75
N ARG A 61 -1.54 -7.12 -18.45
CA ARG A 61 -2.69 -7.76 -19.10
C ARG A 61 -3.04 -7.16 -20.47
N GLU A 62 -2.82 -5.86 -20.64
CA GLU A 62 -3.18 -5.13 -21.86
C GLU A 62 -2.08 -5.21 -22.92
N GLU A 63 -0.82 -5.19 -22.49
CA GLU A 63 0.32 -5.32 -23.40
C GLU A 63 0.70 -6.79 -23.67
N ASP A 64 0.20 -7.75 -22.86
CA ASP A 64 0.60 -9.17 -22.87
C ASP A 64 2.13 -9.35 -22.68
N GLU A 65 2.75 -8.36 -22.07
CA GLU A 65 4.21 -8.28 -21.80
C GLU A 65 4.45 -7.73 -20.41
N GLU A 66 5.63 -8.00 -19.84
CA GLU A 66 6.09 -7.38 -18.61
C GLU A 66 6.69 -6.00 -18.90
N PRO A 67 6.52 -5.01 -18.00
CA PRO A 67 7.20 -3.72 -18.12
C PRO A 67 8.73 -3.90 -18.17
N GLU A 68 9.38 -3.23 -19.10
CA GLU A 68 10.85 -3.25 -19.22
C GLU A 68 11.51 -2.19 -18.36
N GLU A 69 10.80 -1.07 -18.10
CA GLU A 69 11.31 0.06 -17.33
C GLU A 69 10.34 0.48 -16.23
N LEU A 70 10.88 1.06 -15.16
CA LEU A 70 10.05 1.63 -14.06
C LEU A 70 9.14 2.76 -14.55
N SER A 71 9.53 3.49 -15.58
CA SER A 71 8.74 4.56 -16.20
C SER A 71 7.41 4.08 -16.79
N ASP A 72 7.27 2.80 -17.11
CA ASP A 72 6.05 2.21 -17.67
C ASP A 72 4.94 2.09 -16.62
N ILE A 73 5.33 1.94 -15.35
CA ILE A 73 4.43 1.58 -14.24
C ILE A 73 4.52 2.51 -13.04
N ALA A 74 5.43 3.47 -13.06
CA ALA A 74 5.63 4.42 -11.98
C ALA A 74 5.57 5.86 -12.50
N LYS A 75 5.02 6.77 -11.69
CA LYS A 75 4.94 8.20 -12.01
C LYS A 75 5.32 9.04 -10.79
N GLU A 76 6.10 10.09 -11.00
CA GLU A 76 6.38 11.05 -9.94
C GLU A 76 5.15 11.94 -9.70
N GLY A 77 4.76 12.03 -8.43
CA GLY A 77 3.69 12.87 -7.95
C GLY A 77 4.19 14.03 -7.09
N TYR A 78 3.32 14.55 -6.25
CA TYR A 78 3.61 15.67 -5.37
C TYR A 78 4.94 15.50 -4.62
N GLY A 79 5.78 16.54 -4.69
CA GLY A 79 7.06 16.58 -3.98
C GLY A 79 8.09 15.54 -4.44
N GLY A 80 7.93 14.95 -5.63
CA GLY A 80 8.81 13.90 -6.14
C GLY A 80 8.55 12.52 -5.54
N VAL A 81 7.37 12.30 -4.93
CA VAL A 81 6.97 10.96 -4.47
C VAL A 81 6.77 10.05 -5.67
N LEU A 82 7.49 8.93 -5.72
CA LEU A 82 7.27 7.92 -6.75
C LEU A 82 6.02 7.11 -6.44
N CYS A 83 5.04 7.16 -7.31
CA CYS A 83 3.74 6.53 -7.19
C CYS A 83 3.66 5.26 -8.02
N ILE A 84 3.20 4.17 -7.43
CA ILE A 84 2.98 2.87 -8.09
C ILE A 84 1.64 2.31 -7.61
N GLU A 85 0.86 1.72 -8.52
CA GLU A 85 -0.38 1.01 -8.20
C GLU A 85 -0.30 -0.43 -8.66
N THR A 86 -0.52 -1.38 -7.76
CA THR A 86 -0.49 -2.80 -8.12
C THR A 86 -1.69 -3.18 -8.97
N GLY A 87 -2.86 -2.66 -8.63
CA GLY A 87 -4.12 -3.07 -9.25
C GLY A 87 -4.58 -4.45 -8.77
N GLY A 88 -5.49 -5.04 -9.52
CA GLY A 88 -6.08 -6.33 -9.21
C GLY A 88 -6.39 -7.17 -10.45
N PRO A 89 -6.81 -8.42 -10.23
CA PRO A 89 -7.23 -9.29 -11.32
C PRO A 89 -8.51 -8.76 -11.98
N THR A 90 -8.84 -9.30 -13.12
CA THR A 90 -10.16 -9.06 -13.74
C THR A 90 -11.26 -9.40 -12.73
N PRO A 91 -12.27 -8.54 -12.55
CA PRO A 91 -13.36 -8.80 -11.62
C PRO A 91 -13.99 -10.18 -11.86
N GLY A 92 -14.12 -10.97 -10.79
CA GLY A 92 -14.62 -12.34 -10.85
C GLY A 92 -13.59 -13.41 -11.23
N LEU A 93 -12.39 -13.03 -11.63
CA LEU A 93 -11.32 -13.95 -12.03
C LEU A 93 -10.06 -13.75 -11.18
N GLY A 94 -9.76 -14.68 -10.32
CA GLY A 94 -8.49 -14.73 -9.59
C GLY A 94 -8.50 -14.06 -8.21
N CYS A 95 -7.33 -14.10 -7.56
CA CYS A 95 -7.09 -13.55 -6.23
C CYS A 95 -6.22 -12.28 -6.33
N ALA A 96 -6.71 -11.17 -5.82
CA ALA A 96 -5.98 -9.90 -5.80
C ALA A 96 -4.60 -10.01 -5.11
N GLY A 97 -4.49 -10.86 -4.09
CA GLY A 97 -3.24 -11.08 -3.39
C GLY A 97 -2.13 -11.69 -4.25
N ARG A 98 -2.46 -12.47 -5.28
CA ARG A 98 -1.45 -12.97 -6.25
C ARG A 98 -0.89 -11.83 -7.09
N GLY A 99 -1.74 -10.86 -7.48
CA GLY A 99 -1.31 -9.69 -8.22
C GLY A 99 -0.32 -8.83 -7.43
N ILE A 100 -0.54 -8.67 -6.12
CA ILE A 100 0.39 -7.95 -5.24
C ILE A 100 1.76 -8.63 -5.22
N ILE A 101 1.79 -9.96 -5.04
CA ILE A 101 3.05 -10.73 -5.03
C ILE A 101 3.78 -10.61 -6.37
N ALA A 102 3.07 -10.80 -7.49
CA ALA A 102 3.65 -10.69 -8.82
C ALA A 102 4.21 -9.27 -9.07
N THR A 103 3.46 -8.24 -8.66
CA THR A 103 3.96 -6.86 -8.77
C THR A 103 5.23 -6.65 -7.94
N PHE A 104 5.31 -7.15 -6.71
CA PHE A 104 6.49 -6.98 -5.89
C PHE A 104 7.71 -7.69 -6.48
N GLN A 105 7.54 -8.89 -7.02
CA GLN A 105 8.60 -9.61 -7.73
C GLN A 105 9.09 -8.81 -8.95
N LEU A 106 8.18 -8.30 -9.76
CA LEU A 106 8.52 -7.44 -10.90
C LEU A 106 9.29 -6.18 -10.47
N LEU A 107 8.88 -5.51 -9.37
CA LEU A 107 9.59 -4.34 -8.86
C LEU A 107 11.02 -4.67 -8.36
N GLU A 108 11.24 -5.88 -7.86
CA GLU A 108 12.58 -6.39 -7.53
C GLU A 108 13.39 -6.68 -8.80
N ASP A 109 12.79 -7.32 -9.79
CA ASP A 109 13.46 -7.63 -11.08
C ASP A 109 13.87 -6.34 -11.81
N LEU A 110 13.04 -5.29 -11.75
CA LEU A 110 13.35 -3.95 -12.25
C LEU A 110 14.30 -3.15 -11.34
N GLN A 111 14.80 -3.77 -10.26
CA GLN A 111 15.75 -3.15 -9.32
C GLN A 111 15.26 -1.79 -8.77
N LEU A 112 13.96 -1.67 -8.45
CA LEU A 112 13.35 -0.43 -8.00
C LEU A 112 14.12 0.21 -6.83
N PHE A 113 14.43 -0.58 -5.81
CA PHE A 113 15.03 -0.06 -4.58
C PHE A 113 16.51 0.31 -4.77
N GLU A 114 17.23 -0.41 -5.61
CA GLU A 114 18.63 -0.18 -5.97
C GLU A 114 18.79 1.06 -6.85
N THR A 115 17.85 1.25 -7.79
CA THR A 115 17.87 2.35 -8.76
C THR A 115 17.39 3.64 -8.12
N TYR A 116 16.21 3.61 -7.49
CA TYR A 116 15.60 4.82 -6.91
C TYR A 116 16.22 5.22 -5.56
N LYS A 117 16.71 4.24 -4.76
CA LYS A 117 17.31 4.43 -3.43
C LYS A 117 16.42 5.25 -2.49
N PRO A 118 15.21 4.79 -2.17
CA PRO A 118 14.29 5.54 -1.33
C PRO A 118 14.75 5.60 0.13
N ASP A 119 14.43 6.70 0.82
CA ASP A 119 14.52 6.79 2.28
C ASP A 119 13.33 6.09 2.95
N VAL A 120 12.13 6.21 2.31
CA VAL A 120 10.86 5.73 2.84
C VAL A 120 10.05 5.01 1.75
N VAL A 121 9.50 3.85 2.08
CA VAL A 121 8.53 3.12 1.25
C VAL A 121 7.25 2.92 2.05
N LEU A 122 6.13 3.38 1.50
CA LEU A 122 4.80 3.26 2.09
C LEU A 122 3.96 2.31 1.24
N TYR A 123 3.49 1.23 1.86
CA TYR A 123 2.56 0.28 1.24
C TYR A 123 1.15 0.56 1.75
N ASP A 124 0.27 1.08 0.90
CA ASP A 124 -1.14 1.28 1.22
C ASP A 124 -1.92 0.00 0.93
N VAL A 125 -2.15 -0.80 1.95
CA VAL A 125 -2.69 -2.15 1.80
C VAL A 125 -4.20 -2.17 1.97
N LEU A 126 -4.88 -2.96 1.13
CA LEU A 126 -6.32 -3.19 1.25
C LEU A 126 -6.71 -3.66 2.66
N GLY A 127 -7.81 -3.13 3.14
CA GLY A 127 -8.41 -3.18 4.46
C GLY A 127 -8.13 -4.37 5.36
N ASP A 128 -8.95 -5.40 5.29
CA ASP A 128 -8.86 -6.52 6.21
C ASP A 128 -7.88 -7.58 5.70
N VAL A 129 -7.00 -8.07 6.58
CA VAL A 129 -6.09 -9.18 6.24
C VAL A 129 -6.91 -10.47 6.13
N VAL A 130 -7.54 -10.67 4.98
CA VAL A 130 -8.43 -11.81 4.74
C VAL A 130 -7.76 -12.97 4.00
N CYS A 131 -6.66 -12.74 3.28
CA CYS A 131 -5.92 -13.81 2.60
C CYS A 131 -4.42 -13.58 2.60
N GLY A 132 -3.68 -14.66 2.32
CA GLY A 132 -2.22 -14.66 2.37
C GLY A 132 -1.54 -13.61 1.46
N GLY A 133 -2.17 -13.22 0.36
CA GLY A 133 -1.61 -12.23 -0.55
C GLY A 133 -1.60 -10.80 0.01
N PHE A 134 -2.62 -10.40 0.78
CA PHE A 134 -2.61 -9.10 1.46
C PHE A 134 -1.65 -9.06 2.65
N ALA A 135 -1.19 -10.21 3.10
CA ALA A 135 -0.13 -10.31 4.09
C ALA A 135 1.28 -10.30 3.45
N ALA A 136 1.41 -10.30 2.12
CA ALA A 136 2.69 -10.32 1.43
C ALA A 136 3.65 -9.21 1.91
N PRO A 137 3.22 -7.93 2.06
CA PRO A 137 4.11 -6.89 2.58
C PRO A 137 4.71 -7.24 3.95
N ILE A 138 3.97 -7.97 4.77
CA ILE A 138 4.40 -8.37 6.13
C ILE A 138 5.27 -9.62 6.08
N ARG A 139 4.82 -10.65 5.34
CA ARG A 139 5.41 -12.00 5.35
C ARG A 139 6.74 -12.11 4.62
N GLU A 140 6.92 -11.33 3.55
CA GLU A 140 8.06 -11.47 2.65
C GLU A 140 9.12 -10.40 2.88
N GLY A 141 9.03 -9.68 4.01
CA GLY A 141 10.04 -8.71 4.41
C GLY A 141 9.99 -7.39 3.65
N TYR A 142 8.92 -7.15 2.87
CA TYR A 142 8.74 -5.86 2.18
C TYR A 142 8.48 -4.73 3.17
N ALA A 143 7.75 -4.99 4.26
CA ALA A 143 7.52 -4.00 5.32
C ALA A 143 8.06 -4.51 6.67
N GLU A 144 8.79 -3.64 7.36
CA GLU A 144 9.31 -3.90 8.72
C GLU A 144 8.35 -3.42 9.80
N LYS A 145 7.54 -2.44 9.48
CA LYS A 145 6.62 -1.76 10.40
C LYS A 145 5.22 -1.75 9.85
N VAL A 146 4.25 -1.98 10.73
CA VAL A 146 2.83 -1.91 10.41
C VAL A 146 2.20 -0.76 11.18
N LEU A 147 1.55 0.14 10.44
CA LEU A 147 0.71 1.19 10.98
C LEU A 147 -0.76 0.80 10.78
N ILE A 148 -1.54 0.79 11.85
CA ILE A 148 -2.96 0.42 11.78
C ILE A 148 -3.81 1.66 11.90
N VAL A 149 -4.60 1.96 10.86
CA VAL A 149 -5.58 3.05 10.87
C VAL A 149 -6.92 2.51 11.35
N THR A 150 -7.48 3.13 12.37
CA THR A 150 -8.77 2.72 12.96
C THR A 150 -9.59 3.93 13.39
N SER A 151 -10.82 3.68 13.82
CA SER A 151 -11.69 4.65 14.50
C SER A 151 -12.29 4.02 15.76
N GLY A 152 -13.08 4.76 16.52
CA GLY A 152 -13.82 4.24 17.68
C GLY A 152 -14.99 3.30 17.35
N GLU A 153 -15.25 3.04 16.08
CA GLU A 153 -16.33 2.16 15.67
C GLU A 153 -16.01 0.69 15.92
N LYS A 154 -17.03 -0.06 16.33
CA LYS A 154 -16.91 -1.49 16.64
C LYS A 154 -16.24 -2.29 15.51
N MET A 155 -16.65 -2.06 14.27
CA MET A 155 -16.11 -2.81 13.12
C MET A 155 -14.68 -2.38 12.76
N ALA A 156 -14.33 -1.11 12.98
CA ALA A 156 -12.95 -0.64 12.78
C ALA A 156 -12.01 -1.21 13.84
N LEU A 157 -12.47 -1.28 15.10
CA LEU A 157 -11.71 -1.91 16.19
C LEU A 157 -11.57 -3.42 15.98
N TYR A 158 -12.61 -4.08 15.48
CA TYR A 158 -12.54 -5.51 15.12
C TYR A 158 -11.49 -5.77 14.03
N ALA A 159 -11.51 -4.98 12.95
CA ALA A 159 -10.51 -5.06 11.88
C ALA A 159 -9.09 -4.80 12.43
N ALA A 160 -8.90 -3.76 13.25
CA ALA A 160 -7.61 -3.44 13.85
C ALA A 160 -7.08 -4.59 14.73
N ASN A 161 -7.96 -5.24 15.51
CA ASN A 161 -7.60 -6.41 16.31
C ASN A 161 -7.17 -7.60 15.44
N ASN A 162 -7.90 -7.88 14.35
CA ASN A 162 -7.55 -8.96 13.42
C ASN A 162 -6.20 -8.71 12.75
N ILE A 163 -5.95 -7.47 12.29
CA ILE A 163 -4.66 -7.07 11.71
C ILE A 163 -3.54 -7.25 12.73
N SER A 164 -3.74 -6.75 13.96
CA SER A 164 -2.74 -6.89 15.04
C SER A 164 -2.43 -8.37 15.35
N SER A 165 -3.47 -9.21 15.40
CA SER A 165 -3.31 -10.65 15.61
C SER A 165 -2.58 -11.32 14.46
N ALA A 166 -2.88 -10.95 13.21
CA ALA A 166 -2.18 -11.46 12.04
C ALA A 166 -0.69 -11.09 12.06
N VAL A 167 -0.36 -9.83 12.37
CA VAL A 167 1.03 -9.38 12.49
C VAL A 167 1.78 -10.16 13.56
N ARG A 168 1.18 -10.36 14.75
CA ARG A 168 1.78 -11.14 15.84
C ARG A 168 2.11 -12.56 15.43
N ASN A 169 1.28 -13.21 14.63
CA ASN A 169 1.54 -14.57 14.13
C ASN A 169 2.80 -14.67 13.26
N PHE A 170 3.31 -13.54 12.80
CA PHE A 170 4.53 -13.45 11.98
C PHE A 170 5.73 -12.86 12.74
N GLU A 171 5.56 -12.32 13.95
CA GLU A 171 6.65 -11.73 14.75
C GLU A 171 7.78 -12.74 15.04
N ASP A 172 7.46 -13.99 15.34
CA ASP A 172 8.43 -15.05 15.60
C ASP A 172 9.33 -15.36 14.39
N ARG A 173 8.91 -14.94 13.20
CA ARG A 173 9.66 -15.09 11.95
C ARG A 173 10.44 -13.84 11.56
N SER A 174 10.50 -12.82 12.43
CA SER A 174 11.20 -11.55 12.22
C SER A 174 10.75 -10.74 11.00
N TYR A 175 9.48 -10.89 10.55
CA TYR A 175 9.01 -10.19 9.36
C TYR A 175 8.62 -8.73 9.65
N ALA A 176 7.49 -8.51 10.31
CA ALA A 176 7.03 -7.17 10.63
C ALA A 176 6.41 -7.11 12.03
N ARG A 177 6.35 -5.91 12.59
CA ARG A 177 5.71 -5.66 13.89
C ARG A 177 4.77 -4.46 13.83
N VAL A 178 3.76 -4.46 14.69
CA VAL A 178 2.91 -3.29 14.86
C VAL A 178 3.75 -2.16 15.43
N PHE A 179 3.86 -1.09 14.66
CA PHE A 179 4.60 0.12 15.04
C PHE A 179 3.72 1.11 15.78
N GLY A 180 2.44 1.20 15.39
CA GLY A 180 1.51 2.12 16.01
C GLY A 180 0.09 2.02 15.46
N ILE A 181 -0.81 2.74 16.11
CA ILE A 181 -2.20 2.87 15.72
C ILE A 181 -2.50 4.35 15.46
N VAL A 182 -3.12 4.64 14.33
CA VAL A 182 -3.64 5.97 14.00
C VAL A 182 -5.13 5.97 14.22
N LEU A 183 -5.59 6.77 15.18
CA LEU A 183 -7.01 7.01 15.39
C LEU A 183 -7.47 8.08 14.40
N ASN A 184 -8.27 7.68 13.41
CA ASN A 184 -8.93 8.57 12.47
C ASN A 184 -10.40 8.63 12.82
N PRO A 185 -10.89 9.63 13.59
CA PRO A 185 -12.27 9.74 13.94
C PRO A 185 -13.08 10.12 12.70
N VAL A 186 -13.81 9.17 12.14
CA VAL A 186 -14.81 9.46 11.11
C VAL A 186 -15.98 10.16 11.81
N SER A 187 -16.13 11.44 11.56
CA SER A 187 -17.26 12.20 12.10
C SER A 187 -18.52 11.87 11.32
N TYR A 188 -19.46 11.13 11.92
CA TYR A 188 -20.79 10.87 11.36
C TYR A 188 -21.77 12.03 11.52
N THR A 189 -21.29 13.25 11.77
CA THR A 189 -22.16 14.41 12.00
C THR A 189 -22.97 14.86 10.79
N HIS A 190 -22.87 14.18 9.65
CA HIS A 190 -23.59 14.56 8.42
C HIS A 190 -24.61 13.54 7.90
N LEU A 191 -24.95 12.52 8.67
CA LEU A 191 -26.08 11.63 8.35
C LEU A 191 -27.32 11.98 9.22
N ARG A 192 -27.89 13.14 8.95
CA ARG A 192 -29.26 13.48 9.32
C ARG A 192 -30.01 13.97 8.09
#